data_6b59f84e3ac4b1c5cd0fc710c979c3f8
#
_entry.id   6b59f84e3ac4b1c5cd0fc710c979c3f8
#
_cell.length_a   1.000
_cell.length_b   1.000
_cell.length_c   1.000
_cell.angle_alpha   90.00
_cell.angle_beta   90.00
_cell.angle_gamma   90.00
#
_symmetry.space_group_name_H-M   'P 1'
#
loop_
_entity.id
_entity.type
_entity.pdbx_description
1 polymer ?
#
loop_
_entity_poly.entity_id
_entity_poly.type
_entity_poly.pdbx_seq_one_letter_code
_entity_poly.pdbx_strand_id
1 'polypeptide(L)'
;RKWRVMYYFTSDYTEGCTPEILEALAATNFEQTGGYGIDPYCETAALLIKKECGRSDIDVHFMTGGTQTNLTIICAALRPFHGVYGTVQSHINTHEAGAIERTGHKVIDLPTSDGKITAAIIRQQHELYLGDPSREHLVQPKMVYISQPTEIGSLYHKEELEALYAVCRHYGLYLF
;
A
#
# COMPACT_ATOMS: atom_id res chain seq x y z
N ARG A 1 2.06 27.01 -35.86
CA ARG A 1 2.26 25.55 -35.61
C ARG A 1 1.47 25.20 -34.36
N LYS A 2 0.36 24.44 -34.48
CA LYS A 2 -0.34 23.84 -33.34
C LYS A 2 0.60 22.74 -32.77
N TRP A 3 1.14 22.95 -31.61
CA TRP A 3 1.85 21.89 -30.89
C TRP A 3 0.84 20.79 -30.59
N ARG A 4 1.07 19.58 -31.10
CA ARG A 4 0.32 18.41 -30.64
C ARG A 4 0.77 18.15 -29.21
N VAL A 5 -0.10 18.34 -28.25
CA VAL A 5 0.14 17.89 -26.86
C VAL A 5 0.13 16.37 -26.92
N MET A 6 1.25 15.76 -26.58
CA MET A 6 1.37 14.31 -26.45
C MET A 6 1.26 13.97 -24.97
N TYR A 7 0.30 13.14 -24.64
CA TYR A 7 0.13 12.65 -23.28
C TYR A 7 0.92 11.35 -23.10
N TYR A 8 1.66 11.27 -22.00
CA TYR A 8 2.46 10.08 -21.65
C TYR A 8 1.82 9.40 -20.43
N PHE A 9 1.47 8.14 -20.57
CA PHE A 9 0.94 7.30 -19.48
C PHE A 9 2.01 6.33 -18.98
N THR A 10 3.23 6.80 -18.82
CA THR A 10 4.38 6.00 -18.39
C THR A 10 4.56 5.95 -16.88
N SER A 11 4.05 6.94 -16.19
CA SER A 11 4.00 6.98 -14.72
C SER A 11 2.97 8.04 -14.26
N ASP A 12 2.58 7.99 -13.01
CA ASP A 12 1.64 8.89 -12.35
C ASP A 12 2.26 10.23 -11.89
N TYR A 13 3.57 10.40 -12.08
CA TYR A 13 4.33 11.62 -11.70
C TYR A 13 5.01 12.32 -12.89
N THR A 14 4.54 12.13 -14.12
CA THR A 14 5.11 12.79 -15.30
C THR A 14 4.70 14.25 -15.45
N GLU A 15 3.61 14.66 -14.81
CA GLU A 15 3.12 16.03 -14.81
C GLU A 15 3.07 16.57 -13.37
N GLY A 16 2.99 17.89 -13.23
CA GLY A 16 2.76 18.57 -11.96
C GLY A 16 1.30 18.51 -11.53
N CYS A 17 0.96 19.29 -10.52
CA CYS A 17 -0.42 19.39 -10.04
C CYS A 17 -1.28 20.30 -10.94
N THR A 18 -2.60 20.23 -10.76
CA THR A 18 -3.56 21.05 -11.51
C THR A 18 -3.37 22.56 -11.18
N PRO A 19 -3.84 23.48 -12.06
CA PRO A 19 -3.74 24.91 -11.80
C PRO A 19 -4.33 25.33 -10.45
N GLU A 20 -5.45 24.74 -10.04
CA GLU A 20 -6.12 25.05 -8.76
C GLU A 20 -5.24 24.71 -7.55
N ILE A 21 -4.50 23.60 -7.62
CA ILE A 21 -3.55 23.22 -6.58
C ILE A 21 -2.35 24.19 -6.56
N LEU A 22 -1.84 24.60 -7.74
CA LEU A 22 -0.76 25.58 -7.82
C LEU A 22 -1.17 26.95 -7.26
N GLU A 23 -2.39 27.40 -7.54
CA GLU A 23 -2.95 28.63 -6.99
C GLU A 23 -3.07 28.56 -5.46
N ALA A 24 -3.57 27.44 -4.93
CA ALA A 24 -3.67 27.22 -3.48
C ALA A 24 -2.28 27.21 -2.81
N LEU A 25 -1.30 26.54 -3.41
CA LEU A 25 0.08 26.53 -2.94
C LEU A 25 0.70 27.94 -2.96
N ALA A 26 0.45 28.72 -4.03
CA ALA A 26 0.95 30.08 -4.14
C ALA A 26 0.31 31.01 -3.09
N ALA A 27 -0.98 30.88 -2.84
CA ALA A 27 -1.72 31.65 -1.87
C ALA A 27 -1.23 31.43 -0.43
N THR A 28 -0.83 30.24 -0.09
CA THR A 28 -0.40 29.85 1.27
C THR A 28 1.13 29.82 1.47
N ASN A 29 1.89 30.13 0.42
CA ASN A 29 3.35 29.95 0.38
C ASN A 29 4.13 30.66 1.50
N PHE A 30 3.62 31.78 2.02
CA PHE A 30 4.26 32.56 3.09
C PHE A 30 3.63 32.35 4.47
N GLU A 31 2.66 31.44 4.58
CA GLU A 31 2.07 31.11 5.87
C GLU A 31 3.03 30.25 6.68
N GLN A 32 3.14 30.56 7.96
CA GLN A 32 3.96 29.80 8.90
C GLN A 32 3.08 28.82 9.66
N THR A 33 3.20 27.55 9.33
CA THR A 33 2.45 26.46 9.95
C THR A 33 3.35 25.51 10.74
N GLY A 34 2.75 24.73 11.65
CA GLY A 34 3.46 23.63 12.32
C GLY A 34 3.88 22.56 11.33
N GLY A 35 4.94 21.84 11.65
CA GLY A 35 5.38 20.68 10.87
C GLY A 35 4.73 19.37 11.33
N TYR A 36 5.14 18.27 10.72
CA TYR A 36 4.79 16.88 11.13
C TYR A 36 3.31 16.54 11.05
N GLY A 37 2.54 17.21 10.18
CA GLY A 37 1.14 16.90 9.96
C GLY A 37 0.17 17.40 11.06
N ILE A 38 0.62 18.30 11.91
CA ILE A 38 -0.21 18.89 12.99
C ILE A 38 -0.68 20.32 12.66
N ASP A 39 -0.64 20.69 11.40
CA ASP A 39 -1.11 21.96 10.89
C ASP A 39 -2.60 21.91 10.50
N PRO A 40 -3.29 23.07 10.40
CA PRO A 40 -4.71 23.13 10.06
C PRO A 40 -5.07 22.53 8.70
N TYR A 41 -4.15 22.52 7.74
CA TYR A 41 -4.37 21.92 6.40
C TYR A 41 -4.40 20.40 6.50
N CYS A 42 -3.45 19.80 7.21
CA CYS A 42 -3.43 18.36 7.47
C CYS A 42 -4.67 17.91 8.27
N GLU A 43 -5.08 18.69 9.30
CA GLU A 43 -6.29 18.39 10.06
C GLU A 43 -7.54 18.40 9.15
N THR A 44 -7.69 19.43 8.33
CA THR A 44 -8.81 19.56 7.40
C THR A 44 -8.80 18.43 6.37
N ALA A 45 -7.64 18.13 5.79
CA ALA A 45 -7.48 17.03 4.83
C ALA A 45 -7.83 15.67 5.46
N ALA A 46 -7.39 15.42 6.70
CA ALA A 46 -7.74 14.18 7.41
C ALA A 46 -9.24 14.06 7.65
N LEU A 47 -9.92 15.15 8.01
CA LEU A 47 -11.38 15.15 8.18
C LEU A 47 -12.12 14.88 6.88
N LEU A 48 -11.66 15.43 5.76
CA LEU A 48 -12.23 15.18 4.44
C LEU A 48 -12.06 13.70 4.03
N ILE A 49 -10.88 13.14 4.23
CA ILE A 49 -10.61 11.71 3.96
C ILE A 49 -11.51 10.81 4.81
N LYS A 50 -11.63 11.07 6.12
CA LYS A 50 -12.52 10.33 7.01
C LYS A 50 -13.98 10.37 6.53
N LYS A 51 -14.42 11.53 6.06
CA LYS A 51 -15.76 11.72 5.49
C LYS A 51 -15.97 10.88 4.22
N GLU A 52 -14.99 10.91 3.29
CA GLU A 52 -15.05 10.09 2.07
C GLU A 52 -15.04 8.57 2.38
N CYS A 53 -14.31 8.14 3.40
CA CYS A 53 -14.31 6.77 3.89
C CYS A 53 -15.61 6.38 4.62
N GLY A 54 -16.46 7.34 4.97
CA GLY A 54 -17.65 7.12 5.80
C GLY A 54 -17.31 6.64 7.21
N ARG A 55 -16.10 6.94 7.73
CA ARG A 55 -15.59 6.46 9.02
C ARG A 55 -14.87 7.56 9.78
N SER A 56 -15.30 7.82 11.00
CA SER A 56 -14.66 8.78 11.91
C SER A 56 -13.60 8.15 12.81
N ASP A 57 -13.59 6.81 12.91
CA ASP A 57 -12.77 6.00 13.82
C ASP A 57 -11.46 5.49 13.16
N ILE A 58 -11.10 6.02 12.01
CA ILE A 58 -9.82 5.74 11.34
C ILE A 58 -8.82 6.86 11.60
N ASP A 59 -7.54 6.52 11.59
CA ASP A 59 -6.45 7.50 11.59
C ASP A 59 -5.97 7.78 10.17
N VAL A 60 -5.53 9.02 9.92
CA VAL A 60 -4.99 9.47 8.64
C VAL A 60 -3.57 9.96 8.88
N HIS A 61 -2.62 9.38 8.18
CA HIS A 61 -1.21 9.74 8.25
C HIS A 61 -0.71 10.17 6.88
N PHE A 62 -0.11 11.35 6.81
CA PHE A 62 0.51 11.88 5.58
C PHE A 62 1.99 11.49 5.56
N MET A 63 2.40 10.84 4.46
CA MET A 63 3.76 10.37 4.26
C MET A 63 4.36 11.00 3.00
N THR A 64 5.68 11.09 2.91
CA THR A 64 6.35 11.78 1.81
C THR A 64 6.45 10.96 0.51
N GLY A 65 6.20 9.65 0.57
CA GLY A 65 6.24 8.80 -0.62
C GLY A 65 5.83 7.37 -0.33
N GLY A 66 5.48 6.63 -1.39
CA GLY A 66 4.97 5.26 -1.32
C GLY A 66 5.95 4.28 -0.67
N THR A 67 7.20 4.28 -1.08
CA THR A 67 8.25 3.41 -0.50
C THR A 67 8.43 3.66 1.00
N GLN A 68 8.42 4.93 1.44
CA GLN A 68 8.48 5.26 2.86
C GLN A 68 7.23 4.75 3.59
N THR A 69 6.06 4.88 3.00
CA THR A 69 4.80 4.38 3.55
C THR A 69 4.85 2.88 3.75
N ASN A 70 5.21 2.12 2.71
CA ASN A 70 5.30 0.66 2.74
C ASN A 70 6.29 0.19 3.80
N LEU A 71 7.50 0.74 3.80
CA LEU A 71 8.54 0.43 4.78
C LEU A 71 8.05 0.71 6.21
N THR A 72 7.46 1.87 6.45
CA THR A 72 7.02 2.28 7.79
C THR A 72 5.89 1.39 8.30
N ILE A 73 4.88 1.11 7.49
CA ILE A 73 3.72 0.30 7.89
C ILE A 73 4.16 -1.14 8.14
N ILE A 74 4.92 -1.74 7.23
CA ILE A 74 5.38 -3.13 7.37
C ILE A 74 6.27 -3.28 8.59
N CYS A 75 7.23 -2.37 8.78
CA CYS A 75 8.13 -2.40 9.94
C CYS A 75 7.38 -2.19 11.27
N ALA A 76 6.40 -1.30 11.31
CA ALA A 76 5.65 -1.01 12.52
C ALA A 76 4.64 -2.11 12.90
N ALA A 77 4.05 -2.77 11.90
CA ALA A 77 3.02 -3.79 12.11
C ALA A 77 3.58 -5.19 12.36
N LEU A 78 4.78 -5.49 11.89
CA LEU A 78 5.37 -6.83 11.92
C LEU A 78 6.44 -6.98 13.00
N ARG A 79 6.50 -8.17 13.59
CA ARG A 79 7.61 -8.60 14.48
C ARG A 79 8.77 -9.13 13.61
N PRO A 80 10.02 -9.16 14.11
CA PRO A 80 11.19 -9.53 13.32
C PRO A 80 11.10 -10.88 12.59
N PHE A 81 10.32 -11.83 13.11
CA PHE A 81 10.13 -13.17 12.50
C PHE A 81 8.90 -13.24 11.57
N HIS A 82 8.17 -12.12 11.38
CA HIS A 82 7.05 -12.07 10.47
C HIS A 82 7.49 -11.70 9.06
N GLY A 83 6.73 -12.18 8.08
CA GLY A 83 6.84 -11.81 6.67
C GLY A 83 5.53 -11.29 6.08
N VAL A 84 5.63 -10.72 4.90
CA VAL A 84 4.51 -10.17 4.14
C VAL A 84 4.33 -10.96 2.84
N TYR A 85 3.12 -11.43 2.57
CA TYR A 85 2.76 -11.97 1.27
C TYR A 85 2.66 -10.83 0.25
N GLY A 86 3.33 -10.98 -0.87
CA GLY A 86 3.24 -10.11 -2.03
C GLY A 86 3.26 -10.92 -3.31
N THR A 87 2.77 -10.37 -4.41
CA THR A 87 2.99 -11.01 -5.71
C THR A 87 4.45 -10.84 -6.14
N VAL A 88 4.93 -11.70 -7.01
CA VAL A 88 6.28 -11.56 -7.61
C VAL A 88 6.45 -10.20 -8.28
N GLN A 89 5.36 -9.64 -8.84
CA GLN A 89 5.37 -8.34 -9.50
C GLN A 89 5.04 -7.17 -8.55
N SER A 90 4.71 -7.42 -7.29
CA SER A 90 4.32 -6.34 -6.36
C SER A 90 5.38 -5.25 -6.25
N HIS A 91 4.94 -4.03 -6.00
CA HIS A 91 5.81 -2.86 -5.88
C HIS A 91 6.92 -3.08 -4.83
N ILE A 92 6.57 -3.68 -3.70
CA ILE A 92 7.52 -3.99 -2.61
C ILE A 92 8.60 -5.01 -3.02
N ASN A 93 8.35 -5.83 -4.06
CA ASN A 93 9.32 -6.79 -4.60
C ASN A 93 10.22 -6.20 -5.70
N THR A 94 9.66 -5.31 -6.53
CA THR A 94 10.28 -4.96 -7.82
C THR A 94 10.72 -3.50 -7.93
N HIS A 95 10.15 -2.58 -7.12
CA HIS A 95 10.35 -1.15 -7.32
C HIS A 95 10.80 -0.38 -6.07
N GLU A 96 11.24 -1.08 -5.01
CA GLU A 96 11.65 -0.45 -3.76
C GLU A 96 13.11 -0.73 -3.37
N ALA A 97 13.91 -1.29 -4.27
CA ALA A 97 15.33 -1.54 -4.05
C ALA A 97 15.66 -2.31 -2.74
N GLY A 98 14.81 -3.27 -2.37
CA GLY A 98 14.98 -4.05 -1.15
C GLY A 98 14.66 -3.29 0.14
N ALA A 99 13.79 -2.27 0.08
CA ALA A 99 13.43 -1.47 1.26
C ALA A 99 12.78 -2.32 2.36
N ILE A 100 11.98 -3.29 2.00
CA ILE A 100 11.28 -4.15 2.98
C ILE A 100 12.27 -5.15 3.60
N GLU A 101 13.09 -5.81 2.81
CA GLU A 101 14.13 -6.74 3.28
C GLU A 101 15.12 -6.05 4.20
N ARG A 102 15.42 -4.77 3.96
CA ARG A 102 16.28 -3.95 4.83
C ARG A 102 15.71 -3.78 6.25
N THR A 103 14.40 -3.85 6.42
CA THR A 103 13.77 -3.83 7.76
C THR A 103 13.85 -5.17 8.48
N GLY A 104 14.40 -6.20 7.83
CA GLY A 104 14.48 -7.56 8.35
C GLY A 104 13.27 -8.43 8.04
N HIS A 105 12.30 -7.92 7.28
CA HIS A 105 11.11 -8.67 6.93
C HIS A 105 11.25 -9.29 5.54
N LYS A 106 10.87 -10.57 5.44
CA LYS A 106 10.84 -11.28 4.16
C LYS A 106 9.57 -10.93 3.41
N VAL A 107 9.69 -10.58 2.14
CA VAL A 107 8.56 -10.67 1.20
C VAL A 107 8.43 -12.13 0.77
N ILE A 108 7.24 -12.69 0.96
CA ILE A 108 6.92 -14.08 0.62
C ILE A 108 6.17 -14.04 -0.71
N ASP A 109 6.85 -14.50 -1.74
CA ASP A 109 6.38 -14.41 -3.12
C ASP A 109 5.19 -15.31 -3.39
N LEU A 110 4.13 -14.73 -3.93
CA LEU A 110 2.96 -15.45 -4.44
C LEU A 110 2.92 -15.34 -5.97
N PRO A 111 3.04 -16.45 -6.70
CA PRO A 111 2.91 -16.42 -8.15
C PRO A 111 1.46 -16.18 -8.55
N THR A 112 1.24 -15.20 -9.42
CA THR A 112 -0.08 -14.89 -10.00
C THR A 112 0.07 -14.61 -11.49
N SER A 113 -0.98 -14.85 -12.26
CA SER A 113 -0.97 -14.59 -13.71
C SER A 113 -1.39 -13.18 -14.08
N ASP A 114 -2.17 -12.54 -13.20
CA ASP A 114 -2.79 -11.24 -13.42
C ASP A 114 -2.39 -10.19 -12.35
N GLY A 115 -1.39 -10.50 -11.54
CA GLY A 115 -0.89 -9.62 -10.47
C GLY A 115 -1.80 -9.54 -9.24
N LYS A 116 -2.94 -10.24 -9.20
CA LYS A 116 -3.87 -10.20 -8.07
C LYS A 116 -3.67 -11.38 -7.12
N ILE A 117 -3.58 -11.09 -5.83
CA ILE A 117 -3.69 -12.09 -4.77
C ILE A 117 -5.17 -12.37 -4.52
N THR A 118 -5.60 -13.62 -4.63
CA THR A 118 -6.97 -14.03 -4.33
C THR A 118 -7.10 -14.65 -2.94
N ALA A 119 -8.32 -14.67 -2.41
CA ALA A 119 -8.63 -15.39 -1.16
C ALA A 119 -8.25 -16.87 -1.22
N ALA A 120 -8.40 -17.51 -2.40
CA ALA A 120 -8.02 -18.90 -2.62
C ALA A 120 -6.51 -19.11 -2.51
N ILE A 121 -5.70 -18.23 -3.12
CA ILE A 121 -4.24 -18.26 -3.02
C ILE A 121 -3.80 -18.12 -1.56
N ILE A 122 -4.35 -17.14 -0.82
CA ILE A 122 -3.99 -16.96 0.59
C ILE A 122 -4.35 -18.18 1.41
N ARG A 123 -5.56 -18.74 1.24
CA ARG A 123 -5.96 -19.96 1.94
C ARG A 123 -4.98 -21.09 1.66
N GLN A 124 -4.71 -21.38 0.41
CA GLN A 124 -3.79 -22.44 0.01
C GLN A 124 -2.40 -22.26 0.62
N GLN A 125 -1.81 -21.09 0.46
CA GLN A 125 -0.44 -20.84 0.91
C GLN A 125 -0.34 -20.81 2.44
N HIS A 126 -1.34 -20.26 3.10
CA HIS A 126 -1.32 -20.21 4.57
C HIS A 126 -1.60 -21.58 5.20
N GLU A 127 -2.45 -22.39 4.62
CA GLU A 127 -2.67 -23.78 5.05
C GLU A 127 -1.43 -24.65 4.83
N LEU A 128 -0.70 -24.46 3.72
CA LEU A 128 0.60 -25.10 3.53
C LEU A 128 1.59 -24.73 4.64
N TYR A 129 1.68 -23.44 4.98
CA TYR A 129 2.51 -22.98 6.10
C TYR A 129 2.07 -23.62 7.44
N LEU A 130 0.78 -23.62 7.75
CA LEU A 130 0.25 -24.17 9.00
C LEU A 130 0.45 -25.67 9.10
N GLY A 131 0.38 -26.40 7.99
CA GLY A 131 0.59 -27.84 7.89
C GLY A 131 2.05 -28.29 7.89
N ASP A 132 3.00 -27.36 7.75
CA ASP A 132 4.42 -27.70 7.73
C ASP A 132 4.91 -28.08 9.15
N PRO A 133 5.43 -29.32 9.35
CA PRO A 133 5.96 -29.75 10.64
C PRO A 133 7.14 -28.90 11.14
N SER A 134 7.83 -28.20 10.22
CA SER A 134 8.99 -27.36 10.51
C SER A 134 8.66 -25.85 10.50
N ARG A 135 7.38 -25.49 10.51
CA ARG A 135 6.92 -24.08 10.40
C ARG A 135 7.57 -23.13 11.41
N GLU A 136 8.00 -23.65 12.56
CA GLU A 136 8.70 -22.86 13.59
C GLU A 136 10.07 -22.34 13.11
N HIS A 137 10.64 -22.95 12.07
CA HIS A 137 11.88 -22.53 11.42
C HIS A 137 11.64 -21.63 10.21
N LEU A 138 10.36 -21.43 9.82
CA LEU A 138 9.98 -20.61 8.68
C LEU A 138 9.61 -19.18 9.13
N VAL A 139 9.75 -18.23 8.22
CA VAL A 139 9.19 -16.89 8.43
C VAL A 139 7.67 -17.02 8.50
N GLN A 140 7.08 -16.50 9.58
CA GLN A 140 5.65 -16.53 9.80
C GLN A 140 4.95 -15.47 8.95
N PRO A 141 4.08 -15.84 8.01
CA PRO A 141 3.28 -14.86 7.27
C PRO A 141 2.32 -14.12 8.21
N LYS A 142 2.29 -12.78 8.13
CA LYS A 142 1.43 -11.99 9.03
C LYS A 142 0.70 -10.85 8.33
N MET A 143 1.10 -10.52 7.11
CA MET A 143 0.49 -9.46 6.31
C MET A 143 0.32 -9.92 4.87
N VAL A 144 -0.72 -9.42 4.21
CA VAL A 144 -0.95 -9.50 2.76
C VAL A 144 -0.86 -8.08 2.22
N TYR A 145 0.03 -7.86 1.27
CA TYR A 145 0.20 -6.59 0.56
C TYR A 145 -0.42 -6.66 -0.82
N ILE A 146 -1.21 -5.67 -1.19
CA ILE A 146 -1.78 -5.51 -2.53
C ILE A 146 -1.64 -4.08 -3.02
N SER A 147 -1.61 -3.89 -4.33
CA SER A 147 -1.71 -2.58 -4.99
C SER A 147 -3.03 -2.48 -5.78
N GLN A 148 -3.63 -1.30 -5.83
CA GLN A 148 -4.85 -1.01 -6.58
C GLN A 148 -4.66 0.29 -7.39
N PRO A 149 -4.55 0.24 -8.74
CA PRO A 149 -4.40 -0.97 -9.56
C PRO A 149 -3.12 -1.76 -9.25
N THR A 150 -3.06 -3.02 -9.74
CA THR A 150 -1.83 -3.82 -9.63
C THR A 150 -0.74 -3.28 -10.57
N GLU A 151 0.51 -3.70 -10.37
CA GLU A 151 1.66 -3.26 -11.19
C GLU A 151 1.51 -3.58 -12.69
N ILE A 152 0.66 -4.54 -13.03
CA ILE A 152 0.38 -4.91 -14.43
C ILE A 152 -0.98 -4.41 -14.92
N GLY A 153 -1.65 -3.55 -14.15
CA GLY A 153 -2.85 -2.81 -14.56
C GLY A 153 -4.18 -3.53 -14.31
N SER A 154 -4.21 -4.65 -13.63
CA SER A 154 -5.46 -5.29 -13.22
C SER A 154 -6.09 -4.57 -12.02
N LEU A 155 -7.41 -4.70 -11.87
CA LEU A 155 -8.18 -4.06 -10.80
C LEU A 155 -8.83 -5.11 -9.91
N TYR A 156 -8.81 -4.88 -8.59
CA TYR A 156 -9.65 -5.62 -7.68
C TYR A 156 -11.07 -5.07 -7.69
N HIS A 157 -12.06 -5.94 -7.81
CA HIS A 157 -13.46 -5.61 -7.60
C HIS A 157 -13.82 -5.71 -6.11
N LYS A 158 -14.94 -5.09 -5.73
CA LYS A 158 -15.38 -5.05 -4.33
C LYS A 158 -15.47 -6.44 -3.70
N GLU A 159 -16.07 -7.38 -4.40
CA GLU A 159 -16.29 -8.76 -3.94
C GLU A 159 -14.96 -9.49 -3.73
N GLU A 160 -13.95 -9.22 -4.57
CA GLU A 160 -12.60 -9.78 -4.43
C GLU A 160 -11.91 -9.23 -3.18
N LEU A 161 -12.03 -7.91 -2.93
CA LEU A 161 -11.47 -7.27 -1.73
C LEU A 161 -12.16 -7.76 -0.45
N GLU A 162 -13.48 -7.90 -0.46
CA GLU A 162 -14.24 -8.45 0.67
C GLU A 162 -13.84 -9.90 0.97
N ALA A 163 -13.69 -10.74 -0.07
CA ALA A 163 -13.23 -12.12 0.09
C ALA A 163 -11.78 -12.18 0.63
N LEU A 164 -10.90 -11.31 0.11
CA LEU A 164 -9.53 -11.21 0.58
C LEU A 164 -9.45 -10.73 2.03
N TYR A 165 -10.23 -9.72 2.39
CA TYR A 165 -10.35 -9.26 3.77
C TYR A 165 -10.85 -10.37 4.71
N ALA A 166 -11.88 -11.10 4.30
CA ALA A 166 -12.44 -12.18 5.10
C ALA A 166 -11.42 -13.29 5.37
N VAL A 167 -10.64 -13.71 4.37
CA VAL A 167 -9.60 -14.72 4.56
C VAL A 167 -8.43 -14.21 5.42
N CYS A 168 -8.04 -12.95 5.25
CA CYS A 168 -7.04 -12.32 6.13
C CYS A 168 -7.52 -12.30 7.59
N ARG A 169 -8.76 -11.93 7.83
CA ARG A 169 -9.36 -11.95 9.18
C ARG A 169 -9.41 -13.36 9.76
N HIS A 170 -9.73 -14.37 8.95
CA HIS A 170 -9.78 -15.77 9.39
C HIS A 170 -8.44 -16.27 9.92
N TYR A 171 -7.35 -15.94 9.24
CA TYR A 171 -5.99 -16.34 9.64
C TYR A 171 -5.28 -15.31 10.54
N GLY A 172 -5.93 -14.21 10.91
CA GLY A 172 -5.33 -13.16 11.71
C GLY A 172 -4.18 -12.43 10.99
N LEU A 173 -4.27 -12.32 9.66
CA LEU A 173 -3.35 -11.57 8.81
C LEU A 173 -3.81 -10.12 8.70
N TYR A 174 -2.88 -9.20 8.60
CA TYR A 174 -3.16 -7.84 8.15
C TYR A 174 -3.40 -7.83 6.64
N LEU A 175 -4.29 -6.96 6.15
CA LEU A 175 -4.44 -6.63 4.75
C LEU A 175 -4.02 -5.17 4.57
N PHE A 176 -3.01 -4.94 3.73
CA PHE A 176 -2.41 -3.63 3.43
C PHE A 176 -2.39 -3.36 1.94
#